data_4af273375e0310afbc2b17f2b25e1b34
#
_entry.id   4af273375e0310afbc2b17f2b25e1b34
#
_cell.length_a   1.000
_cell.length_b   1.000
_cell.length_c   1.000
_cell.angle_alpha   90.00
_cell.angle_beta   90.00
_cell.angle_gamma   90.00
#
_symmetry.space_group_name_H-M   'P 1'
#
loop_
_entity.id
_entity.type
_entity.pdbx_description
1 polymer ?
#
loop_
_entity_poly.entity_id
_entity_poly.type
_entity_poly.pdbx_seq_one_letter_code
_entity_poly.pdbx_strand_id
1 'polypeptide(L)'
;MEKAKGHILIVDDDPHAVEILTRMLGREGYSCVSAASGPAALDMLQEQPVDVILLDVMMPGMDGLQVCERLRKDENMREIPVILLTAKDDMDTRAQGMALGVSEYLTKPINKRELFTRIDAQLHAREIDRKLSETVAAVADPKKLR
;
A
#
# COMPACT_ATOMS: atom_id res chain seq x y z
N MET A 1 3.01 25.96 1.36
CA MET A 1 2.21 24.73 1.50
C MET A 1 3.10 23.55 1.84
N GLU A 2 2.72 22.80 2.82
CA GLU A 2 3.48 21.62 3.20
C GLU A 2 3.26 20.49 2.18
N LYS A 3 4.34 19.80 1.90
CA LYS A 3 4.29 18.63 1.03
C LYS A 3 3.64 17.47 1.78
N ALA A 4 2.81 16.68 1.11
CA ALA A 4 2.20 15.51 1.72
C ALA A 4 3.28 14.51 2.17
N LYS A 5 3.05 13.83 3.30
CA LYS A 5 3.95 12.82 3.83
C LYS A 5 4.07 11.60 2.91
N GLY A 6 3.04 11.34 2.13
CA GLY A 6 2.98 10.22 1.21
C GLY A 6 1.62 10.15 0.55
N HIS A 7 1.54 9.35 -0.50
CA HIS A 7 0.31 9.14 -1.27
C HIS A 7 -0.21 7.73 -1.00
N ILE A 8 -1.42 7.62 -0.49
CA ILE A 8 -2.03 6.36 -0.07
C ILE A 8 -3.21 6.03 -0.98
N LEU A 9 -3.26 4.81 -1.48
CA LEU A 9 -4.44 4.29 -2.16
C LEU A 9 -5.24 3.45 -1.17
N ILE A 10 -6.51 3.79 -0.99
CA ILE A 10 -7.44 3.05 -0.15
C ILE A 10 -8.35 2.23 -1.07
N VAL A 11 -8.33 0.91 -0.94
CA VAL A 11 -9.16 0.00 -1.74
C VAL A 11 -10.16 -0.67 -0.82
N ASP A 12 -11.42 -0.26 -0.91
CA ASP A 12 -12.50 -0.76 -0.08
C ASP A 12 -13.82 -0.45 -0.79
N ASP A 13 -14.74 -1.41 -0.82
CA ASP A 13 -16.04 -1.21 -1.47
C ASP A 13 -17.05 -0.48 -0.57
N ASP A 14 -16.73 -0.30 0.71
CA ASP A 14 -17.59 0.42 1.65
C ASP A 14 -17.22 1.91 1.68
N PRO A 15 -18.08 2.79 1.16
CA PRO A 15 -17.77 4.22 1.12
C PRO A 15 -17.61 4.87 2.50
N HIS A 16 -18.24 4.32 3.53
CA HIS A 16 -18.07 4.84 4.89
C HIS A 16 -16.66 4.54 5.42
N ALA A 17 -16.17 3.33 5.18
CA ALA A 17 -14.81 2.95 5.57
C ALA A 17 -13.78 3.83 4.87
N VAL A 18 -13.97 4.06 3.57
CA VAL A 18 -13.10 4.95 2.78
C VAL A 18 -13.12 6.37 3.34
N GLU A 19 -14.28 6.91 3.66
CA GLU A 19 -14.40 8.26 4.20
C GLU A 19 -13.68 8.41 5.53
N ILE A 20 -13.86 7.45 6.43
CA ILE A 20 -13.22 7.47 7.74
C ILE A 20 -11.69 7.44 7.59
N LEU A 21 -11.18 6.52 6.78
CA LEU A 21 -9.74 6.41 6.54
C LEU A 21 -9.17 7.66 5.87
N THR A 22 -9.88 8.19 4.87
CA THR A 22 -9.44 9.39 4.16
C THR A 22 -9.32 10.59 5.10
N ARG A 23 -10.30 10.79 5.97
CA ARG A 23 -10.25 11.87 6.95
C ARG A 23 -9.12 11.67 7.96
N MET A 24 -9.00 10.47 8.47
CA MET A 24 -7.98 10.11 9.45
C MET A 24 -6.58 10.36 8.91
N LEU A 25 -6.31 9.86 7.71
CA LEU A 25 -5.02 10.00 7.06
C LEU A 25 -4.74 11.42 6.61
N GLY A 26 -5.75 12.10 6.09
CA GLY A 26 -5.62 13.51 5.67
C GLY A 26 -5.21 14.42 6.81
N ARG A 27 -5.78 14.22 8.00
CA ARG A 27 -5.42 14.98 9.19
C ARG A 27 -3.99 14.75 9.62
N GLU A 28 -3.45 13.58 9.32
CA GLU A 28 -2.06 13.24 9.64
C GLU A 28 -1.07 13.72 8.59
N GLY A 29 -1.55 14.26 7.47
CA GLY A 29 -0.71 14.83 6.43
C GLY A 29 -0.49 13.96 5.21
N TYR A 30 -1.23 12.85 5.08
CA TYR A 30 -1.16 11.99 3.89
C TYR A 30 -2.15 12.45 2.84
N SER A 31 -1.80 12.25 1.57
CA SER A 31 -2.69 12.44 0.45
C SER A 31 -3.31 11.09 0.09
N CYS A 32 -4.62 11.03 -0.09
CA CYS A 32 -5.33 9.79 -0.33
C CYS A 32 -6.11 9.82 -1.63
N VAL A 33 -6.09 8.69 -2.32
CA VAL A 33 -7.02 8.39 -3.41
C VAL A 33 -7.69 7.06 -3.05
N SER A 34 -8.84 6.78 -3.63
CA SER A 34 -9.57 5.56 -3.30
C SER A 34 -10.11 4.87 -4.53
N ALA A 35 -10.30 3.56 -4.40
CA ALA A 35 -10.92 2.73 -5.42
C ALA A 35 -11.92 1.81 -4.72
N ALA A 36 -13.09 1.62 -5.32
CA ALA A 36 -14.16 0.83 -4.73
C ALA A 36 -14.12 -0.65 -5.13
N SER A 37 -13.15 -1.05 -5.93
CA SER A 37 -13.01 -2.44 -6.39
C SER A 37 -11.59 -2.74 -6.78
N GLY A 38 -11.27 -4.03 -6.91
CA GLY A 38 -9.96 -4.46 -7.38
C GLY A 38 -9.60 -3.93 -8.76
N PRO A 39 -10.46 -4.12 -9.77
CA PRO A 39 -10.18 -3.59 -11.11
C PRO A 39 -9.98 -2.08 -11.13
N ALA A 40 -10.80 -1.33 -10.39
CA ALA A 40 -10.66 0.12 -10.30
C ALA A 40 -9.31 0.51 -9.67
N ALA A 41 -8.85 -0.24 -8.67
CA ALA A 41 -7.56 -0.01 -8.03
C ALA A 41 -6.41 -0.22 -9.01
N LEU A 42 -6.47 -1.31 -9.78
CA LEU A 42 -5.43 -1.61 -10.77
C LEU A 42 -5.36 -0.55 -11.87
N ASP A 43 -6.51 -0.07 -12.33
CA ASP A 43 -6.57 1.01 -13.32
C ASP A 43 -5.96 2.30 -12.75
N MET A 44 -6.32 2.64 -11.53
CA MET A 44 -5.82 3.85 -10.88
C MET A 44 -4.30 3.83 -10.71
N LEU A 45 -3.74 2.68 -10.37
CA LEU A 45 -2.30 2.53 -10.19
C LEU A 45 -1.52 2.71 -11.50
N GLN A 46 -2.14 2.50 -12.64
CA GLN A 46 -1.52 2.77 -13.92
C GLN A 46 -1.50 4.27 -14.25
N GLU A 47 -2.43 5.03 -13.68
CA GLU A 47 -2.56 6.45 -13.97
C GLU A 47 -1.74 7.34 -13.04
N GLN A 48 -1.55 6.90 -11.80
CA GLN A 48 -0.83 7.72 -10.83
C GLN A 48 -0.05 6.86 -9.84
N PRO A 49 1.13 7.33 -9.42
CA PRO A 49 1.92 6.61 -8.45
C PRO A 49 1.34 6.75 -7.04
N VAL A 50 1.45 5.69 -6.25
CA VAL A 50 1.13 5.73 -4.82
C VAL A 50 2.28 5.11 -4.04
N ASP A 51 2.37 5.44 -2.77
CA ASP A 51 3.46 4.98 -1.92
C ASP A 51 3.10 3.76 -1.08
N VAL A 52 1.82 3.62 -0.73
CA VAL A 52 1.31 2.50 0.06
C VAL A 52 -0.13 2.23 -0.35
N ILE A 53 -0.52 0.97 -0.35
CA ILE A 53 -1.90 0.55 -0.63
C ILE A 53 -2.51 -0.04 0.64
N LEU A 54 -3.64 0.52 1.07
CA LEU A 54 -4.47 -0.06 2.12
C LEU A 54 -5.58 -0.85 1.40
N LEU A 55 -5.61 -2.14 1.60
CA LEU A 55 -6.42 -3.04 0.79
C LEU A 55 -7.33 -3.91 1.64
N ASP A 56 -8.63 -3.67 1.53
CA ASP A 56 -9.63 -4.51 2.17
C ASP A 56 -9.66 -5.87 1.47
N VAL A 57 -9.69 -6.93 2.24
CA VAL A 57 -9.73 -8.30 1.71
C VAL A 57 -11.13 -8.64 1.21
N MET A 58 -12.15 -8.27 1.96
CA MET A 58 -13.53 -8.69 1.69
C MET A 58 -14.22 -7.73 0.74
N MET A 59 -14.10 -8.00 -0.56
CA MET A 59 -14.77 -7.23 -1.60
C MET A 59 -15.46 -8.18 -2.57
N PRO A 60 -16.64 -7.82 -3.11
CA PRO A 60 -17.30 -8.66 -4.11
C PRO A 60 -16.51 -8.68 -5.42
N GLY A 61 -16.60 -9.79 -6.13
CA GLY A 61 -15.85 -9.98 -7.38
C GLY A 61 -14.40 -10.29 -7.08
N MET A 62 -13.50 -9.37 -7.43
CA MET A 62 -12.06 -9.51 -7.14
C MET A 62 -11.80 -9.12 -5.69
N ASP A 63 -11.40 -10.07 -4.85
CA ASP A 63 -11.07 -9.79 -3.45
C ASP A 63 -9.64 -9.25 -3.31
N GLY A 64 -9.27 -8.88 -2.06
CA GLY A 64 -7.96 -8.30 -1.80
C GLY A 64 -6.78 -9.22 -2.13
N LEU A 65 -6.94 -10.53 -1.93
CA LEU A 65 -5.88 -11.49 -2.26
C LEU A 65 -5.65 -11.57 -3.76
N GLN A 66 -6.73 -11.52 -4.54
CA GLN A 66 -6.64 -11.52 -6.00
C GLN A 66 -5.97 -10.24 -6.51
N VAL A 67 -6.25 -9.11 -5.87
CA VAL A 67 -5.55 -7.85 -6.18
C VAL A 67 -4.04 -8.02 -5.93
N CYS A 68 -3.67 -8.61 -4.80
CA CYS A 68 -2.26 -8.87 -4.47
C CYS A 68 -1.57 -9.73 -5.54
N GLU A 69 -2.23 -10.77 -6.00
CA GLU A 69 -1.69 -11.62 -7.07
C GLU A 69 -1.39 -10.81 -8.33
N ARG A 70 -2.34 -9.96 -8.72
CA ARG A 70 -2.17 -9.11 -9.91
C ARG A 70 -1.02 -8.13 -9.73
N LEU A 71 -0.91 -7.53 -8.56
CA LEU A 71 0.17 -6.59 -8.28
C LEU A 71 1.54 -7.25 -8.38
N ARG A 72 1.68 -8.48 -7.86
CA ARG A 72 2.97 -9.19 -7.88
C ARG A 72 3.42 -9.58 -9.27
N LYS A 73 2.49 -9.68 -10.21
CA LYS A 73 2.80 -10.01 -11.61
C LYS A 73 3.15 -8.79 -12.46
N ASP A 74 2.95 -7.59 -11.94
CA ASP A 74 3.20 -6.34 -12.66
C ASP A 74 4.54 -5.75 -12.23
N GLU A 75 5.46 -5.54 -13.18
CA GLU A 75 6.80 -5.04 -12.91
C GLU A 75 6.79 -3.65 -12.26
N ASN A 76 5.80 -2.83 -12.59
CA ASN A 76 5.72 -1.46 -12.08
C ASN A 76 5.03 -1.36 -10.72
N MET A 77 4.27 -2.38 -10.33
CA MET A 77 3.43 -2.34 -9.13
C MET A 77 3.87 -3.29 -8.03
N ARG A 78 4.66 -4.31 -8.35
CA ARG A 78 5.01 -5.35 -7.39
C ARG A 78 5.84 -4.87 -6.20
N GLU A 79 6.49 -3.72 -6.31
CA GLU A 79 7.29 -3.15 -5.24
C GLU A 79 6.49 -2.25 -4.30
N ILE A 80 5.24 -1.92 -4.65
CA ILE A 80 4.41 -1.05 -3.80
C ILE A 80 3.99 -1.82 -2.54
N PRO A 81 4.29 -1.28 -1.34
CA PRO A 81 3.87 -1.94 -0.10
C PRO A 81 2.36 -2.03 0.00
N VAL A 82 1.87 -3.20 0.41
CA VAL A 82 0.44 -3.45 0.62
C VAL A 82 0.20 -3.78 2.08
N ILE A 83 -0.73 -3.08 2.70
CA ILE A 83 -1.23 -3.37 4.05
C ILE A 83 -2.64 -3.92 3.89
N LEU A 84 -2.84 -5.19 4.24
CA LEU A 84 -4.17 -5.81 4.19
C LEU A 84 -4.99 -5.41 5.40
N LEU A 85 -6.26 -5.12 5.16
CA LEU A 85 -7.24 -4.86 6.23
C LEU A 85 -8.12 -6.10 6.34
N THR A 86 -8.03 -6.81 7.46
CA THR A 86 -8.64 -8.13 7.62
C THR A 86 -9.58 -8.18 8.81
N ALA A 87 -10.50 -9.15 8.79
CA ALA A 87 -11.33 -9.46 9.96
C ALA A 87 -10.45 -10.10 11.05
N LYS A 88 -10.86 -9.93 12.30
CA LYS A 88 -10.11 -10.36 13.48
C LYS A 88 -9.73 -11.84 13.46
N ASP A 89 -10.62 -12.70 12.99
CA ASP A 89 -10.45 -14.16 13.08
C ASP A 89 -10.00 -14.80 11.78
N ASP A 90 -9.59 -14.01 10.78
CA ASP A 90 -9.26 -14.53 9.45
C ASP A 90 -7.77 -14.86 9.32
N MET A 91 -7.34 -15.92 10.01
CA MET A 91 -5.95 -16.37 10.00
C MET A 91 -5.51 -16.93 8.65
N ASP A 92 -6.41 -17.62 7.95
CA ASP A 92 -6.09 -18.19 6.64
C ASP A 92 -5.80 -17.10 5.60
N THR A 93 -6.61 -16.07 5.59
CA THR A 93 -6.41 -14.92 4.69
C THR A 93 -5.08 -14.21 4.98
N ARG A 94 -4.73 -14.06 6.26
CA ARG A 94 -3.44 -13.46 6.64
C ARG A 94 -2.27 -14.28 6.13
N ALA A 95 -2.34 -15.59 6.29
CA ALA A 95 -1.29 -16.49 5.83
C ALA A 95 -1.14 -16.43 4.31
N GLN A 96 -2.25 -16.41 3.59
CA GLN A 96 -2.24 -16.29 2.12
C GLN A 96 -1.65 -14.96 1.68
N GLY A 97 -2.03 -13.88 2.35
CA GLY A 97 -1.49 -12.54 2.07
C GLY A 97 0.02 -12.47 2.27
N MET A 98 0.52 -13.01 3.37
CA MET A 98 1.94 -13.03 3.64
C MET A 98 2.70 -13.86 2.60
N ALA A 99 2.10 -14.97 2.15
CA ALA A 99 2.68 -15.79 1.07
C ALA A 99 2.73 -15.03 -0.26
N LEU A 100 1.80 -14.11 -0.49
CA LEU A 100 1.79 -13.24 -1.68
C LEU A 100 2.68 -12.00 -1.52
N GLY A 101 3.37 -11.86 -0.40
CA GLY A 101 4.32 -10.79 -0.20
C GLY A 101 3.72 -9.46 0.24
N VAL A 102 2.55 -9.47 0.92
CA VAL A 102 2.05 -8.23 1.52
C VAL A 102 3.00 -7.80 2.63
N SER A 103 3.12 -6.49 2.83
CA SER A 103 4.07 -5.95 3.79
C SER A 103 3.57 -6.10 5.23
N GLU A 104 2.28 -5.92 5.45
CA GLU A 104 1.65 -5.95 6.76
C GLU A 104 0.18 -6.30 6.64
N TYR A 105 -0.44 -6.61 7.77
CA TYR A 105 -1.90 -6.66 7.86
C TYR A 105 -2.34 -5.94 9.13
N LEU A 106 -3.56 -5.39 9.10
CA LEU A 106 -4.20 -4.77 10.26
C LEU A 106 -5.57 -5.39 10.43
N THR A 107 -5.94 -5.62 11.68
CA THR A 107 -7.22 -6.23 12.03
C THR A 107 -8.27 -5.14 12.22
N LYS A 108 -9.45 -5.36 11.67
CA LYS A 108 -10.60 -4.46 11.90
C LYS A 108 -11.19 -4.75 13.29
N PRO A 109 -11.62 -3.73 14.05
CA PRO A 109 -11.61 -2.31 13.72
C PRO A 109 -10.18 -1.72 13.75
N ILE A 110 -9.90 -0.83 12.81
CA ILE A 110 -8.56 -0.30 12.62
C ILE A 110 -8.19 0.65 13.77
N ASN A 111 -7.07 0.37 14.41
CA ASN A 111 -6.50 1.25 15.43
C ASN A 111 -5.69 2.34 14.74
N LYS A 112 -6.04 3.59 15.02
CA LYS A 112 -5.43 4.76 14.39
C LYS A 112 -3.91 4.80 14.55
N ARG A 113 -3.42 4.61 15.78
CA ARG A 113 -1.98 4.65 16.07
C ARG A 113 -1.23 3.54 15.36
N GLU A 114 -1.80 2.34 15.37
CA GLU A 114 -1.20 1.20 14.68
C GLU A 114 -1.14 1.43 13.18
N LEU A 115 -2.21 1.97 12.59
CA LEU A 115 -2.25 2.30 11.17
C LEU A 115 -1.13 3.26 10.80
N PHE A 116 -0.98 4.35 11.53
CA PHE A 116 0.06 5.35 11.25
C PHE A 116 1.46 4.77 11.42
N THR A 117 1.67 3.96 12.46
CA THR A 117 2.95 3.30 12.70
C THR A 117 3.32 2.39 11.53
N ARG A 118 2.37 1.60 11.03
CA ARG A 118 2.61 0.68 9.92
C ARG A 118 2.87 1.42 8.61
N ILE A 119 2.09 2.47 8.34
CA ILE A 119 2.30 3.28 7.13
C ILE A 119 3.68 3.93 7.16
N ASP A 120 4.03 4.58 8.26
CA ASP A 120 5.34 5.24 8.40
C ASP A 120 6.48 4.25 8.23
N ALA A 121 6.36 3.05 8.80
CA ALA A 121 7.37 2.01 8.65
C ALA A 121 7.57 1.60 7.19
N GLN A 122 6.47 1.45 6.43
CA GLN A 122 6.55 1.08 5.03
C GLN A 122 7.14 2.19 4.16
N LEU A 123 6.76 3.43 4.42
CA LEU A 123 7.31 4.57 3.70
C LEU A 123 8.81 4.70 3.94
N HIS A 124 9.22 4.52 5.19
CA HIS A 124 10.63 4.60 5.56
C HIS A 124 11.46 3.48 4.92
N ALA A 125 10.96 2.25 4.97
CA ALA A 125 11.63 1.10 4.36
C ALA A 125 11.78 1.28 2.84
N ARG A 126 10.73 1.77 2.18
CA ARG A 126 10.75 2.03 0.74
C ARG A 126 11.77 3.11 0.37
N GLU A 127 11.87 4.15 1.17
CA GLU A 127 12.85 5.23 0.98
C GLU A 127 14.27 4.70 1.09
N ILE A 128 14.54 3.86 2.08
CA ILE A 128 15.85 3.23 2.27
C ILE A 128 16.21 2.34 1.08
N ASP A 129 15.28 1.49 0.65
CA ASP A 129 15.49 0.60 -0.49
C ASP A 129 15.80 1.39 -1.76
N ARG A 130 15.09 2.48 -1.99
CA ARG A 130 15.32 3.34 -3.14
C ARG A 130 16.72 3.95 -3.09
N LYS A 131 17.14 4.46 -1.95
CA LYS A 131 18.46 5.07 -1.78
C LYS A 131 19.57 4.04 -1.96
N LEU A 132 19.39 2.83 -1.44
CA LEU A 132 20.36 1.75 -1.62
C LEU A 132 20.49 1.37 -3.10
N SER A 133 19.37 1.26 -3.81
CA SER A 133 19.38 0.94 -5.24
C SER A 133 20.11 2.02 -6.04
N GLU A 134 19.89 3.29 -5.73
CA GLU A 134 20.57 4.40 -6.37
C GLU A 134 22.07 4.36 -6.09
N THR A 135 22.46 4.06 -4.86
CA THR A 135 23.88 3.95 -4.47
C THR A 135 24.57 2.80 -5.19
N VAL A 136 23.93 1.63 -5.25
CA VAL A 136 24.48 0.48 -5.96
C VAL A 136 24.64 0.79 -7.44
N ALA A 137 23.63 1.39 -8.06
CA ALA A 137 23.69 1.78 -9.47
C ALA A 137 24.82 2.78 -9.73
N ALA A 138 25.04 3.76 -8.84
CA ALA A 138 26.11 4.73 -8.97
C ALA A 138 27.49 4.09 -8.87
N VAL A 139 27.65 3.14 -7.95
CA VAL A 139 28.91 2.40 -7.77
C VAL A 139 29.21 1.51 -8.99
N ALA A 140 28.17 0.94 -9.59
CA ALA A 140 28.33 0.07 -10.75
C ALA A 140 28.64 0.82 -12.05
N ASP A 141 28.43 2.14 -12.09
CA ASP A 141 28.72 2.97 -13.27
C ASP A 141 30.08 3.64 -13.16
N PRO A 142 31.09 3.21 -13.95
CA PRO A 142 32.45 3.80 -13.88
C PRO A 142 32.47 5.30 -14.12
N LYS A 143 31.54 5.85 -14.91
CA LYS A 143 31.48 7.29 -15.19
C LYS A 143 31.09 8.10 -13.97
N LYS A 144 30.34 7.53 -13.06
CA LYS A 144 29.90 8.21 -11.84
C LYS A 144 30.92 8.14 -10.71
N LEU A 145 31.95 7.32 -10.84
CA LEU A 145 33.00 7.17 -9.84
C LEU A 145 34.14 8.17 -10.00
N ARG A 146 34.07 9.02 -11.02
CA ARG A 146 35.13 10.04 -11.29
C ARG A 146 34.73 11.38 -10.76
#